data_2be3690c666346432aa6d2ae049c28f5
#
_entry.id   2be3690c666346432aa6d2ae049c28f5
#
_cell.length_a   1.000
_cell.length_b   1.000
_cell.length_c   1.000
_cell.angle_alpha   90.00
_cell.angle_beta   90.00
_cell.angle_gamma   90.00
#
_symmetry.space_group_name_H-M   'P 1'
#
loop_
_entity.id
_entity.type
_entity.pdbx_description
1 polymer ?
#
loop_
_entity_poly.entity_id
_entity_poly.type
_entity_poly.pdbx_seq_one_letter_code
_entity_poly.pdbx_strand_id
1 'polypeptide(L)'
;HIFSKQVDQIMKKENISDAVIRRLPRYYRQLTDLYHRGIVRTSSHSLGQEMNITASQIRQDFSCFGEFGQQGYGYNVEELRSEIGHILGVDNDHHLIMIGVGNLGRALLNNFPFENTGFTVDASFDVSPDVIDTQINGIPVYSTDELESYIKRHAVDVVVLTIPQAVAQATANRLIDLGIRGFWNFTNVELSSPNPDVQFENIHFADSLLTLSYRIANH
;
A
#
# COMPACT_ATOMS: atom_id res chain seq x y z
N HIS A 1 23.84 -22.98 -5.85
CA HIS A 1 22.48 -23.32 -5.38
C HIS A 1 21.69 -22.10 -4.83
N ILE A 2 22.31 -21.11 -4.20
CA ILE A 2 21.64 -19.89 -3.68
C ILE A 2 21.32 -18.92 -4.83
N PHE A 3 22.25 -18.76 -5.78
CA PHE A 3 22.04 -17.89 -6.96
C PHE A 3 20.91 -18.37 -7.88
N SER A 4 20.74 -19.69 -8.05
CA SER A 4 19.66 -20.25 -8.90
C SER A 4 18.28 -20.02 -8.26
N LYS A 5 18.15 -20.16 -6.94
CA LYS A 5 16.88 -19.88 -6.24
C LYS A 5 16.48 -18.40 -6.28
N GLN A 6 17.44 -17.47 -6.21
CA GLN A 6 17.16 -16.04 -6.35
C GLN A 6 16.75 -15.66 -7.78
N VAL A 7 17.37 -16.23 -8.80
CA VAL A 7 17.00 -16.01 -10.20
C VAL A 7 15.61 -16.60 -10.50
N ASP A 8 15.31 -17.81 -9.99
CA ASP A 8 13.98 -18.43 -10.13
C ASP A 8 12.87 -17.65 -9.38
N GLN A 9 13.18 -17.02 -8.24
CA GLN A 9 12.26 -16.13 -7.53
C GLN A 9 12.02 -14.81 -8.29
N ILE A 10 13.06 -14.24 -8.91
CA ILE A 10 12.94 -13.03 -9.72
C ILE A 10 12.13 -13.31 -10.99
N MET A 11 12.38 -14.43 -11.67
CA MET A 11 11.65 -14.85 -12.87
C MET A 11 10.17 -15.17 -12.57
N LYS A 12 9.84 -15.66 -11.37
CA LYS A 12 8.44 -15.85 -10.94
C LYS A 12 7.72 -14.51 -10.64
N LYS A 13 8.43 -13.48 -10.21
CA LYS A 13 7.84 -12.15 -9.96
C LYS A 13 7.33 -11.44 -11.22
N GLU A 14 7.91 -11.69 -12.37
CA GLU A 14 7.51 -11.04 -13.64
C GLU A 14 6.14 -11.47 -14.19
N ASN A 15 5.53 -12.54 -13.64
CA ASN A 15 4.26 -13.08 -14.12
C ASN A 15 3.12 -13.14 -13.08
N ILE A 16 3.27 -12.45 -11.95
CA ILE A 16 2.21 -12.42 -10.94
C ILE A 16 1.14 -11.42 -11.38
N SER A 17 -0.11 -11.90 -11.52
CA SER A 17 -1.21 -11.02 -11.93
C SER A 17 -1.52 -9.96 -10.87
N ASP A 18 -1.93 -8.76 -11.32
CA ASP A 18 -2.38 -7.68 -10.45
C ASP A 18 -3.49 -8.12 -9.48
N ALA A 19 -4.38 -9.00 -9.95
CA ALA A 19 -5.44 -9.56 -9.11
C ALA A 19 -4.91 -10.36 -7.91
N VAL A 20 -3.78 -11.06 -8.04
CA VAL A 20 -3.11 -11.75 -6.92
C VAL A 20 -2.47 -10.73 -5.98
N ILE A 21 -1.73 -9.76 -6.54
CA ILE A 21 -1.08 -8.69 -5.75
C ILE A 21 -2.10 -7.93 -4.90
N ARG A 22 -3.28 -7.59 -5.45
CA ARG A 22 -4.36 -6.90 -4.73
C ARG A 22 -5.00 -7.73 -3.62
N ARG A 23 -4.84 -9.07 -3.62
CA ARG A 23 -5.33 -9.93 -2.53
C ARG A 23 -4.34 -10.10 -1.39
N LEU A 24 -3.02 -9.93 -1.64
CA LEU A 24 -1.99 -10.11 -0.62
C LEU A 24 -2.22 -9.27 0.65
N PRO A 25 -2.56 -7.97 0.59
CA PRO A 25 -2.84 -7.18 1.78
C PRO A 25 -4.00 -7.73 2.62
N ARG A 26 -5.00 -8.35 1.97
CA ARG A 26 -6.12 -9.00 2.66
C ARG A 26 -5.66 -10.26 3.41
N TYR A 27 -4.79 -11.06 2.80
CA TYR A 27 -4.19 -12.23 3.47
C TYR A 27 -3.32 -11.80 4.65
N TYR A 28 -2.47 -10.78 4.47
CA TYR A 28 -1.60 -10.27 5.52
C TYR A 28 -2.42 -9.77 6.73
N ARG A 29 -3.47 -9.01 6.50
CA ARG A 29 -4.37 -8.52 7.56
C ARG A 29 -5.05 -9.67 8.30
N GLN A 30 -5.57 -10.65 7.57
CA GLN A 30 -6.23 -11.83 8.17
C GLN A 30 -5.25 -12.65 9.02
N LEU A 31 -4.05 -12.89 8.51
CA LEU A 31 -3.00 -13.59 9.25
C LEU A 31 -2.53 -12.81 10.47
N THR A 32 -2.48 -11.49 10.38
CA THR A 32 -2.16 -10.62 11.53
C THR A 32 -3.22 -10.71 12.61
N ASP A 33 -4.51 -10.75 12.24
CA ASP A 33 -5.60 -10.99 13.20
C ASP A 33 -5.49 -12.37 13.87
N LEU A 34 -5.27 -13.42 13.10
CA LEU A 34 -5.06 -14.76 13.62
C LEU A 34 -3.85 -14.83 14.57
N TYR A 35 -2.75 -14.17 14.23
CA TYR A 35 -1.56 -14.09 15.05
C TYR A 35 -1.86 -13.42 16.41
N HIS A 36 -2.55 -12.29 16.42
CA HIS A 36 -2.95 -11.59 17.65
C HIS A 36 -3.94 -12.39 18.51
N ARG A 37 -4.74 -13.26 17.88
CA ARG A 37 -5.63 -14.21 18.58
C ARG A 37 -4.91 -15.44 19.11
N GLY A 38 -3.58 -15.54 18.91
CA GLY A 38 -2.76 -16.67 19.35
C GLY A 38 -2.99 -17.96 18.55
N ILE A 39 -3.55 -17.88 17.36
CA ILE A 39 -3.77 -19.02 16.48
C ILE A 39 -2.44 -19.40 15.81
N VAL A 40 -1.92 -20.57 16.13
CA VAL A 40 -0.61 -21.03 15.64
C VAL A 40 -0.69 -21.61 14.21
N ARG A 41 -1.80 -22.26 13.88
CA ARG A 41 -1.97 -22.89 12.57
C ARG A 41 -3.33 -22.60 11.95
N THR A 42 -3.34 -22.49 10.62
CA THR A 42 -4.55 -22.34 9.82
C THR A 42 -4.48 -23.18 8.56
N SER A 43 -5.56 -23.26 7.82
CA SER A 43 -5.65 -23.96 6.53
C SER A 43 -6.21 -23.03 5.47
N SER A 44 -6.00 -23.37 4.17
CA SER A 44 -6.67 -22.66 3.08
C SER A 44 -8.20 -22.70 3.18
N HIS A 45 -8.75 -23.75 3.79
CA HIS A 45 -10.18 -23.87 4.04
C HIS A 45 -10.65 -22.86 5.10
N SER A 46 -9.99 -22.82 6.27
CA SER A 46 -10.33 -21.89 7.35
C SER A 46 -10.15 -20.42 6.93
N LEU A 47 -9.03 -20.10 6.28
CA LEU A 47 -8.81 -18.76 5.71
C LEU A 47 -9.90 -18.41 4.69
N GLY A 48 -10.28 -19.37 3.85
CA GLY A 48 -11.31 -19.16 2.83
C GLY A 48 -12.68 -18.84 3.43
N GLN A 49 -13.06 -19.53 4.50
CA GLN A 49 -14.31 -19.24 5.23
C GLN A 49 -14.32 -17.82 5.84
N GLU A 50 -13.24 -17.42 6.53
CA GLU A 50 -13.16 -16.11 7.16
C GLU A 50 -13.07 -14.96 6.14
N MET A 51 -12.47 -15.20 4.98
CA MET A 51 -12.25 -14.19 3.95
C MET A 51 -13.27 -14.19 2.82
N ASN A 52 -14.18 -15.17 2.79
CA ASN A 52 -15.09 -15.42 1.67
C ASN A 52 -14.37 -15.60 0.33
N ILE A 53 -13.32 -16.43 0.33
CA ILE A 53 -12.49 -16.81 -0.83
C ILE A 53 -12.40 -18.33 -0.84
N THR A 54 -12.39 -18.95 -2.03
CA THR A 54 -12.27 -20.42 -2.10
C THR A 54 -10.89 -20.89 -1.65
N ALA A 55 -10.83 -22.05 -0.98
CA ALA A 55 -9.55 -22.67 -0.59
C ALA A 55 -8.64 -22.93 -1.79
N SER A 56 -9.21 -23.21 -2.97
CA SER A 56 -8.47 -23.38 -4.21
C SER A 56 -7.79 -22.10 -4.66
N GLN A 57 -8.50 -20.97 -4.60
CA GLN A 57 -7.95 -19.66 -4.95
C GLN A 57 -6.80 -19.27 -4.02
N ILE A 58 -6.93 -19.51 -2.71
CA ILE A 58 -5.87 -19.23 -1.74
C ILE A 58 -4.61 -20.05 -2.06
N ARG A 59 -4.76 -21.36 -2.33
CA ARG A 59 -3.63 -22.20 -2.71
C ARG A 59 -2.97 -21.74 -4.01
N GLN A 60 -3.77 -21.34 -5.00
CA GLN A 60 -3.27 -20.84 -6.27
C GLN A 60 -2.50 -19.53 -6.08
N ASP A 61 -3.04 -18.58 -5.29
CA ASP A 61 -2.37 -17.31 -5.00
C ASP A 61 -1.03 -17.54 -4.30
N PHE A 62 -1.02 -18.38 -3.27
CA PHE A 62 0.20 -18.64 -2.52
C PHE A 62 1.26 -19.36 -3.38
N SER A 63 0.86 -20.24 -4.29
CA SER A 63 1.80 -20.92 -5.19
C SER A 63 2.57 -19.98 -6.12
N CYS A 64 2.09 -18.74 -6.34
CA CYS A 64 2.80 -17.73 -7.10
C CYS A 64 4.09 -17.26 -6.41
N PHE A 65 4.19 -17.41 -5.09
CA PHE A 65 5.30 -16.88 -4.28
C PHE A 65 6.22 -17.96 -3.71
N GLY A 66 5.84 -19.23 -3.84
CA GLY A 66 6.61 -20.36 -3.34
C GLY A 66 5.74 -21.48 -2.78
N GLU A 67 6.38 -22.43 -2.13
CA GLU A 67 5.68 -23.51 -1.41
C GLU A 67 5.48 -23.08 0.04
N PHE A 68 4.26 -22.73 0.39
CA PHE A 68 3.86 -22.44 1.76
C PHE A 68 3.17 -23.67 2.39
N GLY A 69 3.63 -23.99 3.60
CA GLY A 69 3.03 -25.07 4.39
C GLY A 69 3.46 -26.48 3.94
N GLN A 70 3.02 -27.46 4.72
CA GLN A 70 3.17 -28.88 4.40
C GLN A 70 1.80 -29.49 4.11
N GLN A 71 1.75 -30.36 3.11
CA GLN A 71 0.53 -31.07 2.75
C GLN A 71 -0.02 -31.83 3.96
N GLY A 72 -1.28 -31.58 4.32
CA GLY A 72 -1.95 -32.18 5.48
C GLY A 72 -1.75 -31.46 6.83
N TYR A 73 -0.78 -30.57 6.96
CA TYR A 73 -0.51 -29.82 8.21
C TYR A 73 -0.98 -28.38 8.22
N GLY A 74 -1.41 -27.85 7.06
CA GLY A 74 -1.79 -26.44 6.89
C GLY A 74 -0.59 -25.49 6.98
N TYR A 75 -0.88 -24.24 7.30
CA TYR A 75 0.09 -23.15 7.37
C TYR A 75 0.40 -22.77 8.81
N ASN A 76 1.67 -22.52 9.13
CA ASN A 76 2.05 -21.79 10.33
C ASN A 76 1.67 -20.31 10.12
N VAL A 77 0.91 -19.74 11.05
CA VAL A 77 0.36 -18.38 10.92
C VAL A 77 1.46 -17.33 10.97
N GLU A 78 2.41 -17.46 11.91
CA GLU A 78 3.51 -16.53 12.08
C GLU A 78 4.45 -16.53 10.87
N GLU A 79 4.88 -17.72 10.43
CA GLU A 79 5.74 -17.88 9.25
C GLU A 79 5.09 -17.33 7.99
N LEU A 80 3.84 -17.73 7.71
CA LEU A 80 3.11 -17.28 6.52
C LEU A 80 2.85 -15.76 6.52
N ARG A 81 2.51 -15.20 7.71
CA ARG A 81 2.36 -13.77 7.89
C ARG A 81 3.66 -13.03 7.59
N SER A 82 4.79 -13.51 8.13
CA SER A 82 6.11 -12.93 7.91
C SER A 82 6.50 -12.96 6.43
N GLU A 83 6.32 -14.09 5.76
CA GLU A 83 6.62 -14.24 4.33
C GLU A 83 5.77 -13.31 3.45
N ILE A 84 4.46 -13.22 3.70
CA ILE A 84 3.58 -12.30 2.97
C ILE A 84 3.93 -10.84 3.29
N GLY A 85 4.26 -10.52 4.54
CA GLY A 85 4.74 -9.20 4.93
C GLY A 85 6.02 -8.81 4.18
N HIS A 86 6.97 -9.72 4.07
CA HIS A 86 8.20 -9.52 3.30
C HIS A 86 7.92 -9.30 1.79
N ILE A 87 7.00 -10.08 1.21
CA ILE A 87 6.58 -9.90 -0.18
C ILE A 87 5.94 -8.52 -0.40
N LEU A 88 5.13 -8.06 0.54
CA LEU A 88 4.49 -6.74 0.53
C LEU A 88 5.46 -5.58 0.84
N GLY A 89 6.66 -5.89 1.34
CA GLY A 89 7.62 -4.87 1.74
C GLY A 89 7.30 -4.18 3.06
N VAL A 90 6.53 -4.82 3.94
CA VAL A 90 6.19 -4.26 5.27
C VAL A 90 7.44 -4.05 6.13
N ASP A 91 8.51 -4.80 5.86
CA ASP A 91 9.80 -4.69 6.55
C ASP A 91 10.71 -3.62 5.91
N ASN A 92 10.30 -3.01 4.81
CA ASN A 92 11.02 -1.91 4.20
C ASN A 92 10.71 -0.61 4.95
N ASP A 93 11.70 0.24 5.06
CA ASP A 93 11.54 1.59 5.61
C ASP A 93 11.42 2.59 4.47
N HIS A 94 10.22 2.63 3.86
CA HIS A 94 9.95 3.56 2.77
C HIS A 94 9.62 4.95 3.32
N HIS A 95 10.30 5.95 2.79
CA HIS A 95 10.10 7.35 3.13
C HIS A 95 8.96 7.96 2.33
N LEU A 96 8.01 8.55 3.04
CA LEU A 96 6.79 9.10 2.49
C LEU A 96 6.63 10.57 2.87
N ILE A 97 6.19 11.38 1.91
CA ILE A 97 5.72 12.74 2.18
C ILE A 97 4.25 12.89 1.76
N MET A 98 3.54 13.82 2.41
CA MET A 98 2.15 14.13 2.09
C MET A 98 2.03 15.53 1.49
N ILE A 99 1.26 15.67 0.41
CA ILE A 99 0.94 16.97 -0.19
C ILE A 99 -0.56 17.24 -0.06
N GLY A 100 -0.88 18.33 0.64
CA GLY A 100 -2.21 18.71 1.08
C GLY A 100 -2.51 18.22 2.49
N VAL A 101 -2.70 19.14 3.43
CA VAL A 101 -3.10 18.86 4.81
C VAL A 101 -4.48 19.43 5.13
N GLY A 102 -5.37 19.40 4.16
CA GLY A 102 -6.80 19.65 4.34
C GLY A 102 -7.45 18.57 5.22
N ASN A 103 -8.78 18.47 5.20
CA ASN A 103 -9.52 17.54 6.08
C ASN A 103 -9.04 16.09 5.94
N LEU A 104 -8.86 15.59 4.72
CA LEU A 104 -8.42 14.21 4.48
C LEU A 104 -6.96 13.99 4.87
N GLY A 105 -6.06 14.89 4.47
CA GLY A 105 -4.64 14.80 4.82
C GLY A 105 -4.43 14.77 6.34
N ARG A 106 -5.11 15.67 7.07
CA ARG A 106 -5.09 15.68 8.54
C ARG A 106 -5.65 14.40 9.14
N ALA A 107 -6.74 13.88 8.59
CA ALA A 107 -7.33 12.63 9.07
C ALA A 107 -6.38 11.44 8.89
N LEU A 108 -5.68 11.37 7.75
CA LEU A 108 -4.67 10.34 7.51
C LEU A 108 -3.48 10.49 8.47
N LEU A 109 -2.91 11.69 8.62
CA LEU A 109 -1.77 11.91 9.51
C LEU A 109 -2.10 11.59 10.98
N ASN A 110 -3.34 11.83 11.42
CA ASN A 110 -3.74 11.61 12.81
C ASN A 110 -4.16 10.15 13.11
N ASN A 111 -4.67 9.41 12.13
CA ASN A 111 -5.39 8.17 12.41
C ASN A 111 -4.90 6.95 11.62
N PHE A 112 -4.13 7.13 10.54
CA PHE A 112 -3.65 6.01 9.76
C PHE A 112 -2.32 5.50 10.34
N PRO A 113 -2.19 4.20 10.66
CA PRO A 113 -0.99 3.61 11.27
C PRO A 113 0.08 3.31 10.21
N PHE A 114 0.73 4.34 9.67
CA PHE A 114 1.76 4.19 8.63
C PHE A 114 2.88 3.22 9.02
N GLU A 115 3.33 3.28 10.28
CA GLU A 115 4.39 2.43 10.82
C GLU A 115 4.08 0.92 10.70
N ASN A 116 2.81 0.54 10.64
CA ASN A 116 2.42 -0.87 10.48
C ASN A 116 2.41 -1.32 9.02
N THR A 117 2.75 -0.44 8.08
CA THR A 117 2.71 -0.68 6.64
C THR A 117 4.07 -0.63 5.97
N GLY A 118 5.14 -0.41 6.72
CA GLY A 118 6.51 -0.24 6.19
C GLY A 118 6.78 1.14 5.61
N PHE A 119 5.98 2.14 6.00
CA PHE A 119 6.15 3.53 5.58
C PHE A 119 6.35 4.45 6.77
N THR A 120 7.33 5.35 6.65
CA THR A 120 7.56 6.45 7.59
C THR A 120 7.17 7.76 6.93
N VAL A 121 6.30 8.56 7.60
CA VAL A 121 5.93 9.89 7.11
C VAL A 121 6.94 10.90 7.65
N ASP A 122 7.75 11.47 6.77
CA ASP A 122 8.82 12.40 7.17
C ASP A 122 8.35 13.86 7.22
N ALA A 123 7.47 14.25 6.30
CA ALA A 123 7.01 15.63 6.18
C ALA A 123 5.67 15.70 5.47
N SER A 124 5.02 16.84 5.63
CA SER A 124 3.84 17.22 4.85
C SER A 124 4.01 18.63 4.26
N PHE A 125 3.27 18.91 3.19
CA PHE A 125 3.36 20.16 2.44
C PHE A 125 1.97 20.71 2.14
N ASP A 126 1.82 22.03 2.28
CA ASP A 126 0.57 22.71 1.94
C ASP A 126 0.87 24.10 1.35
N VAL A 127 -0.15 24.71 0.74
CA VAL A 127 -0.11 26.09 0.23
C VAL A 127 -0.70 27.08 1.23
N SER A 128 -1.45 26.61 2.23
CA SER A 128 -2.14 27.46 3.20
C SER A 128 -1.20 27.98 4.27
N PRO A 129 -1.07 29.31 4.42
CA PRO A 129 -0.25 29.89 5.47
C PRO A 129 -0.72 29.54 6.89
N ASP A 130 -1.99 29.14 7.04
CA ASP A 130 -2.57 28.80 8.36
C ASP A 130 -2.00 27.48 8.92
N VAL A 131 -1.39 26.65 8.09
CA VAL A 131 -0.88 25.33 8.48
C VAL A 131 0.63 25.19 8.28
N ILE A 132 1.24 26.02 7.44
CA ILE A 132 2.69 26.05 7.23
C ILE A 132 3.37 26.39 8.56
N ASP A 133 4.56 25.81 8.79
CA ASP A 133 5.35 25.92 10.04
C ASP A 133 4.66 25.34 11.29
N THR A 134 3.60 24.55 11.11
CA THR A 134 2.97 23.78 12.20
C THR A 134 3.38 22.30 12.16
N GLN A 135 2.83 21.52 13.07
CA GLN A 135 2.95 20.05 13.08
C GLN A 135 1.57 19.41 13.22
N ILE A 136 1.38 18.28 12.53
CA ILE A 136 0.19 17.45 12.65
C ILE A 136 0.67 16.05 13.08
N ASN A 137 0.26 15.63 14.27
CA ASN A 137 0.72 14.35 14.88
C ASN A 137 2.26 14.20 14.87
N GLY A 138 2.98 15.28 15.16
CA GLY A 138 4.45 15.29 15.15
C GLY A 138 5.10 15.45 13.76
N ILE A 139 4.33 15.40 12.68
CA ILE A 139 4.82 15.56 11.31
C ILE A 139 4.84 17.05 10.94
N PRO A 140 6.00 17.60 10.53
CA PRO A 140 6.11 19.00 10.16
C PRO A 140 5.35 19.32 8.87
N VAL A 141 4.79 20.52 8.78
CA VAL A 141 4.11 21.05 7.60
C VAL A 141 4.95 22.18 7.01
N TYR A 142 5.46 21.98 5.81
CA TYR A 142 6.25 22.95 5.05
C TYR A 142 5.42 23.60 3.93
N SER A 143 5.92 24.71 3.40
CA SER A 143 5.38 25.30 2.18
C SER A 143 5.66 24.38 0.97
N THR A 144 4.70 24.28 0.04
CA THR A 144 4.94 23.63 -1.25
C THR A 144 6.07 24.27 -2.07
N ASP A 145 6.47 25.50 -1.76
CA ASP A 145 7.62 26.15 -2.38
C ASP A 145 8.95 25.49 -1.99
N GLU A 146 8.99 24.81 -0.83
CA GLU A 146 10.17 24.10 -0.34
C GLU A 146 10.25 22.64 -0.87
N LEU A 147 9.21 22.16 -1.53
CA LEU A 147 9.06 20.75 -1.93
C LEU A 147 10.24 20.24 -2.78
N GLU A 148 10.65 21.03 -3.79
CA GLU A 148 11.76 20.64 -4.66
C GLU A 148 13.08 20.56 -3.90
N SER A 149 13.35 21.56 -3.03
CA SER A 149 14.57 21.58 -2.23
C SER A 149 14.58 20.47 -1.18
N TYR A 150 13.41 20.08 -0.68
CA TYR A 150 13.26 18.96 0.24
C TYR A 150 13.58 17.62 -0.43
N ILE A 151 12.95 17.34 -1.58
CA ILE A 151 13.17 16.10 -2.35
C ILE A 151 14.63 15.95 -2.78
N LYS A 152 15.31 17.04 -3.11
CA LYS A 152 16.75 16.99 -3.46
C LYS A 152 17.67 16.64 -2.29
N ARG A 153 17.24 16.84 -1.06
CA ARG A 153 18.03 16.62 0.16
C ARG A 153 17.66 15.36 0.94
N HIS A 154 16.49 14.80 0.69
CA HIS A 154 15.96 13.67 1.42
C HIS A 154 15.55 12.55 0.47
N ALA A 155 15.70 11.31 0.90
CA ALA A 155 15.09 10.20 0.20
C ALA A 155 13.58 10.29 0.33
N VAL A 156 12.85 10.20 -0.78
CA VAL A 156 11.38 10.17 -0.81
C VAL A 156 10.99 9.09 -1.81
N ASP A 157 10.38 8.02 -1.31
CA ASP A 157 9.97 6.89 -2.14
C ASP A 157 8.53 7.07 -2.64
N VAL A 158 7.66 7.62 -1.78
CA VAL A 158 6.22 7.74 -2.05
C VAL A 158 5.70 9.12 -1.69
N VAL A 159 4.79 9.61 -2.51
CA VAL A 159 4.01 10.83 -2.23
C VAL A 159 2.54 10.50 -2.08
N VAL A 160 1.95 10.92 -0.96
CA VAL A 160 0.49 10.92 -0.77
C VAL A 160 -0.08 12.23 -1.29
N LEU A 161 -1.07 12.14 -2.19
CA LEU A 161 -1.76 13.30 -2.75
C LEU A 161 -3.17 13.42 -2.20
N THR A 162 -3.41 14.47 -1.42
CA THR A 162 -4.73 14.85 -0.87
C THR A 162 -5.08 16.31 -1.23
N ILE A 163 -4.72 16.70 -2.44
CA ILE A 163 -4.90 18.03 -3.02
C ILE A 163 -6.14 18.09 -3.93
N PRO A 164 -6.61 19.28 -4.33
CA PRO A 164 -7.71 19.42 -5.27
C PRO A 164 -7.40 18.76 -6.62
N GLN A 165 -8.41 18.09 -7.20
CA GLN A 165 -8.30 17.37 -8.46
C GLN A 165 -7.76 18.21 -9.62
N ALA A 166 -8.09 19.51 -9.65
CA ALA A 166 -7.69 20.42 -10.73
C ALA A 166 -6.18 20.58 -10.87
N VAL A 167 -5.40 20.33 -9.81
CA VAL A 167 -3.95 20.48 -9.81
C VAL A 167 -3.22 19.13 -9.68
N ALA A 168 -3.95 18.04 -9.52
CA ALA A 168 -3.39 16.75 -9.16
C ALA A 168 -2.40 16.21 -10.22
N GLN A 169 -2.79 16.14 -11.49
CA GLN A 169 -1.93 15.61 -12.55
C GLN A 169 -0.70 16.51 -12.78
N ALA A 170 -0.86 17.83 -12.75
CA ALA A 170 0.28 18.75 -12.90
C ALA A 170 1.28 18.60 -11.75
N THR A 171 0.79 18.44 -10.53
CA THR A 171 1.63 18.18 -9.35
C THR A 171 2.35 16.83 -9.48
N ALA A 172 1.65 15.77 -9.88
CA ALA A 172 2.25 14.46 -10.09
C ALA A 172 3.36 14.51 -11.15
N ASN A 173 3.13 15.17 -12.29
CA ASN A 173 4.13 15.31 -13.35
C ASN A 173 5.39 16.02 -12.84
N ARG A 174 5.24 17.13 -12.11
CA ARG A 174 6.38 17.84 -11.50
C ARG A 174 7.18 16.94 -10.55
N LEU A 175 6.50 16.13 -9.74
CA LEU A 175 7.15 15.21 -8.82
C LEU A 175 7.86 14.07 -9.54
N ILE A 176 7.31 13.56 -10.63
CA ILE A 176 7.93 12.55 -11.49
C ILE A 176 9.23 13.10 -12.09
N ASP A 177 9.24 14.36 -12.55
CA ASP A 177 10.44 15.02 -13.06
C ASP A 177 11.51 15.19 -11.96
N LEU A 178 11.11 15.31 -10.69
CA LEU A 178 12.01 15.32 -9.53
C LEU A 178 12.48 13.93 -9.09
N GLY A 179 12.03 12.88 -9.75
CA GLY A 179 12.48 11.50 -9.49
C GLY A 179 11.52 10.64 -8.68
N ILE A 180 10.37 11.16 -8.24
CA ILE A 180 9.38 10.36 -7.51
C ILE A 180 8.78 9.29 -8.42
N ARG A 181 8.60 8.07 -7.86
CA ARG A 181 8.09 6.91 -8.61
C ARG A 181 6.85 6.28 -7.97
N GLY A 182 6.56 6.55 -6.71
CA GLY A 182 5.39 6.01 -6.00
C GLY A 182 4.38 7.10 -5.64
N PHE A 183 3.10 6.86 -5.94
CA PHE A 183 2.01 7.80 -5.64
C PHE A 183 0.82 7.08 -5.01
N TRP A 184 0.41 7.53 -3.82
CA TRP A 184 -0.85 7.15 -3.21
C TRP A 184 -1.84 8.30 -3.36
N ASN A 185 -2.77 8.13 -4.29
CA ASN A 185 -3.59 9.22 -4.81
C ASN A 185 -5.01 9.20 -4.26
N PHE A 186 -5.41 10.26 -3.57
CA PHE A 186 -6.75 10.46 -3.02
C PHE A 186 -7.52 11.61 -3.69
N THR A 187 -7.07 12.08 -4.83
CA THR A 187 -7.64 13.30 -5.46
C THR A 187 -8.91 13.05 -6.30
N ASN A 188 -9.43 11.82 -6.32
CA ASN A 188 -10.56 11.38 -7.16
C ASN A 188 -10.34 11.58 -8.68
N VAL A 189 -9.09 11.66 -9.12
CA VAL A 189 -8.68 11.69 -10.53
C VAL A 189 -7.80 10.49 -10.79
N GLU A 190 -8.00 9.81 -11.92
CA GLU A 190 -7.09 8.75 -12.37
C GLU A 190 -5.78 9.39 -12.82
N LEU A 191 -4.75 9.32 -11.99
CA LEU A 191 -3.41 9.77 -12.34
C LEU A 191 -2.69 8.71 -13.14
N SER A 192 -1.92 9.13 -14.14
CA SER A 192 -1.15 8.25 -15.00
C SER A 192 0.17 8.88 -15.44
N SER A 193 1.09 8.04 -15.91
CA SER A 193 2.36 8.44 -16.49
C SER A 193 2.72 7.52 -17.66
N PRO A 194 3.32 8.04 -18.72
CA PRO A 194 3.88 7.20 -19.79
C PRO A 194 5.14 6.44 -19.34
N ASN A 195 5.75 6.82 -18.21
CA ASN A 195 6.90 6.12 -17.65
C ASN A 195 6.42 4.88 -16.87
N PRO A 196 6.77 3.65 -17.31
CA PRO A 196 6.31 2.41 -16.66
C PRO A 196 6.87 2.20 -15.24
N ASP A 197 7.95 2.91 -14.88
CA ASP A 197 8.54 2.82 -13.53
C ASP A 197 7.74 3.60 -12.49
N VAL A 198 6.80 4.46 -12.93
CA VAL A 198 5.94 5.23 -12.03
C VAL A 198 4.71 4.43 -11.68
N GLN A 199 4.49 4.23 -10.39
CA GLN A 199 3.38 3.46 -9.85
C GLN A 199 2.37 4.39 -9.16
N PHE A 200 1.11 4.23 -9.50
CA PHE A 200 -0.01 4.93 -8.88
C PHE A 200 -0.96 3.93 -8.22
N GLU A 201 -1.29 4.17 -6.97
CA GLU A 201 -2.46 3.58 -6.34
C GLU A 201 -3.54 4.67 -6.24
N ASN A 202 -4.49 4.65 -7.18
CA ASN A 202 -5.58 5.61 -7.26
C ASN A 202 -6.75 5.15 -6.40
N ILE A 203 -7.11 5.93 -5.38
CA ILE A 203 -8.18 5.61 -4.44
C ILE A 203 -9.46 6.36 -4.81
N HIS A 204 -10.49 5.61 -5.15
CA HIS A 204 -11.83 6.11 -5.45
C HIS A 204 -12.83 5.61 -4.41
N PHE A 205 -13.17 6.45 -3.44
CA PHE A 205 -14.11 6.06 -2.37
C PHE A 205 -15.50 5.67 -2.90
N ALA A 206 -15.92 6.28 -4.00
CA ALA A 206 -17.20 6.00 -4.62
C ALA A 206 -17.34 4.53 -5.09
N ASP A 207 -16.25 3.88 -5.50
CA ASP A 207 -16.28 2.51 -6.01
C ASP A 207 -16.80 1.52 -4.96
N SER A 208 -16.40 1.70 -3.71
CA SER A 208 -16.88 0.87 -2.60
C SER A 208 -18.37 1.08 -2.29
N LEU A 209 -18.84 2.33 -2.38
CA LEU A 209 -20.26 2.65 -2.22
C LEU A 209 -21.12 2.11 -3.36
N LEU A 210 -20.65 2.22 -4.60
CA LEU A 210 -21.34 1.66 -5.77
C LEU A 210 -21.40 0.13 -5.70
N THR A 211 -20.33 -0.50 -5.25
CA THR A 211 -20.31 -1.95 -4.98
C THR A 211 -21.31 -2.34 -3.91
N LEU A 212 -21.41 -1.56 -2.82
CA LEU A 212 -22.42 -1.78 -1.78
C LEU A 212 -23.83 -1.57 -2.31
N SER A 213 -24.08 -0.50 -3.07
CA SER A 213 -25.35 -0.21 -3.71
C SER A 213 -25.84 -1.38 -4.58
N TYR A 214 -24.96 -1.93 -5.41
CA TYR A 214 -25.27 -3.12 -6.22
C TYR A 214 -25.70 -4.31 -5.35
N ARG A 215 -24.96 -4.58 -4.27
CA ARG A 215 -25.27 -5.70 -3.36
C ARG A 215 -26.62 -5.54 -2.69
N ILE A 216 -26.96 -4.31 -2.23
CA ILE A 216 -28.26 -4.03 -1.58
C ILE A 216 -29.41 -4.18 -2.59
N ALA A 217 -29.23 -3.74 -3.83
CA ALA A 217 -30.28 -3.80 -4.85
C ALA A 217 -30.56 -5.22 -5.38
N ASN A 218 -29.63 -6.18 -5.17
CA ASN A 218 -29.72 -7.55 -5.70
C ASN A 218 -29.83 -8.62 -4.60
N HIS A 219 -30.17 -8.21 -3.38
CA HIS A 219 -30.58 -9.06 -2.25
C HIS A 219 -32.00 -8.76 -1.88
#